data_60ea84ae61c0e7d97d69a8aed98f7157
#
_entry.id   60ea84ae61c0e7d97d69a8aed98f7157
#
_cell.length_a   1.000
_cell.length_b   1.000
_cell.length_c   1.000
_cell.angle_alpha   90.00
_cell.angle_beta   90.00
_cell.angle_gamma   90.00
#
_symmetry.space_group_name_H-M   'P 1'
#
loop_
_entity.id
_entity.type
_entity.pdbx_description
1 polymer ?
#
loop_
_entity_poly.entity_id
_entity_poly.type
_entity_poly.pdbx_seq_one_letter_code
_entity_poly.pdbx_strand_id
1 'polypeptide(L)'
;MTTEHGSGKAFRFIKIFHIVCIIAVLLSADALYRMPVTDGFSWRIGLSHSLLKILTITLIILAIYGLASGYFLYKVMIKAKKINPMPLNNKIFPFYKNISPVERIALSAYFMLTMMGVAVAAFGLVAGMLGDGWQITVPFFVVAEIALIINFPTQKRWQQLLAKISESSNAQQ
;
A
#
# COMPACT_ATOMS: atom_id res chain seq x y z
N MET A 1 30.13 14.81 3.35
CA MET A 1 29.87 14.17 4.66
C MET A 1 28.47 14.40 5.25
N THR A 2 27.48 14.86 4.48
CA THR A 2 26.12 15.22 4.95
C THR A 2 25.01 14.22 4.56
N THR A 3 25.36 13.11 3.88
CA THR A 3 24.37 12.16 3.31
C THR A 3 23.82 11.12 4.28
N GLU A 4 24.56 10.80 5.37
CA GLU A 4 24.08 9.77 6.31
C GLU A 4 22.90 10.22 7.18
N HIS A 5 22.79 11.51 7.47
CA HIS A 5 21.75 12.04 8.36
C HIS A 5 20.35 12.10 7.70
N GLY A 6 20.28 12.20 6.38
CA GLY A 6 19.04 12.23 5.60
C GLY A 6 18.41 10.83 5.45
N SER A 7 19.24 9.84 5.13
CA SER A 7 18.81 8.45 4.89
C SER A 7 18.07 7.83 6.06
N GLY A 8 18.52 8.10 7.29
CA GLY A 8 17.86 7.61 8.49
C GLY A 8 16.45 8.17 8.69
N LYS A 9 16.17 9.41 8.27
CA LYS A 9 14.85 10.05 8.44
C LYS A 9 13.83 9.48 7.45
N ALA A 10 14.21 9.33 6.18
CA ALA A 10 13.36 8.75 5.16
C ALA A 10 12.97 7.30 5.50
N PHE A 11 13.93 6.50 5.94
CA PHE A 11 13.69 5.14 6.37
C PHE A 11 12.75 5.04 7.59
N ARG A 12 12.99 5.88 8.61
CA ARG A 12 12.12 5.92 9.80
C ARG A 12 10.69 6.32 9.43
N PHE A 13 10.55 7.31 8.56
CA PHE A 13 9.23 7.74 8.11
C PHE A 13 8.46 6.61 7.42
N ILE A 14 9.06 5.95 6.41
CA ILE A 14 8.36 4.89 5.69
C ILE A 14 8.04 3.69 6.59
N LYS A 15 8.91 3.39 7.55
CA LYS A 15 8.68 2.34 8.54
C LYS A 15 7.49 2.67 9.43
N ILE A 16 7.43 3.88 10.00
CA ILE A 16 6.31 4.33 10.83
C ILE A 16 5.02 4.34 10.01
N PHE A 17 5.06 4.92 8.81
CA PHE A 17 3.92 4.96 7.91
C PHE A 17 3.37 3.57 7.62
N HIS A 18 4.26 2.61 7.34
CA HIS A 18 3.87 1.23 7.06
C HIS A 18 3.22 0.55 8.29
N ILE A 19 3.79 0.75 9.49
CA ILE A 19 3.21 0.25 10.75
C ILE A 19 1.81 0.84 10.97
N VAL A 20 1.63 2.14 10.75
CA VAL A 20 0.33 2.81 10.87
C VAL A 20 -0.68 2.20 9.91
N CYS A 21 -0.29 1.90 8.67
CA CYS A 21 -1.16 1.23 7.70
C CYS A 21 -1.56 -0.18 8.14
N ILE A 22 -0.64 -0.99 8.67
CA ILE A 22 -0.94 -2.31 9.24
C ILE A 22 -1.98 -2.19 10.36
N ILE A 23 -1.73 -1.30 11.32
CA ILE A 23 -2.66 -1.07 12.44
C ILE A 23 -4.03 -0.60 11.94
N ALA A 24 -4.07 0.32 10.97
CA ALA A 24 -5.31 0.82 10.39
C ALA A 24 -6.12 -0.30 9.71
N VAL A 25 -5.47 -1.20 8.98
CA VAL A 25 -6.12 -2.35 8.34
C VAL A 25 -6.69 -3.30 9.40
N LEU A 26 -5.92 -3.63 10.45
CA LEU A 26 -6.38 -4.48 11.56
C LEU A 26 -7.57 -3.87 12.30
N LEU A 27 -7.51 -2.57 12.61
CA LEU A 27 -8.60 -1.87 13.29
C LEU A 27 -9.86 -1.83 12.40
N SER A 28 -9.70 -1.67 11.09
CA SER A 28 -10.82 -1.69 10.15
C SER A 28 -11.47 -3.07 10.08
N ALA A 29 -10.68 -4.14 10.11
CA ALA A 29 -11.17 -5.51 10.16
C ALA A 29 -11.92 -5.78 11.48
N ASP A 30 -11.37 -5.36 12.64
CA ASP A 30 -12.01 -5.50 13.95
C ASP A 30 -13.32 -4.70 14.02
N ALA A 31 -13.32 -3.47 13.51
CA ALA A 31 -14.52 -2.63 13.47
C ALA A 31 -15.66 -3.29 12.67
N LEU A 32 -15.34 -3.84 11.48
CA LEU A 32 -16.34 -4.57 10.68
C LEU A 32 -16.84 -5.85 11.37
N TYR A 33 -15.95 -6.58 12.03
CA TYR A 33 -16.33 -7.79 12.77
C TYR A 33 -17.27 -7.49 13.93
N ARG A 34 -17.09 -6.35 14.60
CA ARG A 34 -17.94 -5.92 15.74
C ARG A 34 -19.21 -5.21 15.30
N MET A 35 -19.33 -4.80 14.04
CA MET A 35 -20.59 -4.21 13.58
C MET A 35 -21.68 -5.26 13.69
N PRO A 36 -22.72 -5.02 14.52
CA PRO A 36 -23.81 -5.96 14.63
C PRO A 36 -24.43 -6.10 13.24
N VAL A 37 -24.58 -7.35 12.81
CA VAL A 37 -25.42 -7.70 11.64
C VAL A 37 -26.89 -7.46 12.06
N THR A 38 -27.19 -6.21 12.41
CA THR A 38 -28.56 -5.81 12.66
C THR A 38 -29.19 -5.58 11.30
N ASP A 39 -30.33 -6.20 11.08
CA ASP A 39 -31.15 -6.11 9.86
C ASP A 39 -31.46 -4.67 9.40
N GLY A 40 -31.13 -3.67 10.21
CA GLY A 40 -31.33 -2.25 9.94
C GLY A 40 -30.15 -1.51 9.29
N PHE A 41 -28.94 -2.07 9.24
CA PHE A 41 -27.78 -1.42 8.62
C PHE A 41 -27.34 -2.09 7.33
N SER A 42 -28.16 -2.99 6.80
CA SER A 42 -27.98 -3.39 5.43
C SER A 42 -28.29 -2.15 4.57
N TRP A 43 -27.27 -1.52 4.05
CA TRP A 43 -27.37 -0.74 2.83
C TRP A 43 -27.74 -1.73 1.70
N ARG A 44 -28.84 -2.46 1.89
CA ARG A 44 -29.50 -3.21 0.84
C ARG A 44 -30.08 -2.16 -0.10
N ILE A 45 -29.19 -1.54 -0.84
CA ILE A 45 -29.53 -0.98 -2.14
C ILE A 45 -30.11 -2.20 -2.84
N GLY A 46 -31.40 -2.31 -3.06
CA GLY A 46 -32.14 -3.47 -3.55
C GLY A 46 -31.49 -4.24 -4.71
N LEU A 47 -30.20 -4.51 -4.59
CA LEU A 47 -29.38 -5.26 -5.52
C LEU A 47 -29.75 -6.73 -5.39
N SER A 48 -30.05 -7.36 -6.51
CA SER A 48 -30.27 -8.80 -6.54
C SER A 48 -29.02 -9.53 -6.04
N HIS A 49 -29.19 -10.70 -5.43
CA HIS A 49 -28.08 -11.54 -4.95
C HIS A 49 -27.07 -11.85 -6.07
N SER A 50 -27.51 -11.93 -7.32
CA SER A 50 -26.65 -12.13 -8.49
C SER A 50 -25.75 -10.92 -8.76
N LEU A 51 -26.27 -9.70 -8.62
CA LEU A 51 -25.48 -8.46 -8.79
C LEU A 51 -24.43 -8.31 -7.69
N LEU A 52 -24.76 -8.67 -6.44
CA LEU A 52 -23.80 -8.67 -5.33
C LEU A 52 -22.63 -9.62 -5.61
N LYS A 53 -22.92 -10.86 -6.07
CA LYS A 53 -21.87 -11.82 -6.44
C LYS A 53 -20.97 -11.29 -7.56
N ILE A 54 -21.54 -10.71 -8.62
CA ILE A 54 -20.78 -10.13 -9.72
C ILE A 54 -19.88 -9.01 -9.20
N LEU A 55 -20.39 -8.13 -8.35
CA LEU A 55 -19.64 -7.03 -7.79
C LEU A 55 -18.47 -7.52 -6.93
N THR A 56 -18.71 -8.51 -6.07
CA THR A 56 -17.66 -9.11 -5.24
C THR A 56 -16.57 -9.76 -6.08
N ILE A 57 -16.94 -10.53 -7.11
CA ILE A 57 -15.96 -11.12 -8.04
C ILE A 57 -15.16 -10.02 -8.73
N THR A 58 -15.80 -8.95 -9.15
CA THR A 58 -15.13 -7.80 -9.77
C THR A 58 -14.13 -7.15 -8.81
N LEU A 59 -14.50 -6.97 -7.54
CA LEU A 59 -13.59 -6.43 -6.52
C LEU A 59 -12.38 -7.34 -6.28
N ILE A 60 -12.56 -8.66 -6.27
CA ILE A 60 -11.48 -9.63 -6.15
C ILE A 60 -10.52 -9.51 -7.35
N ILE A 61 -11.06 -9.47 -8.57
CA ILE A 61 -10.26 -9.30 -9.78
C ILE A 61 -9.47 -7.99 -9.74
N LEU A 62 -10.11 -6.88 -9.34
CA LEU A 62 -9.45 -5.58 -9.20
C LEU A 62 -8.36 -5.61 -8.12
N ALA A 63 -8.57 -6.29 -7.01
CA ALA A 63 -7.57 -6.44 -5.96
C ALA A 63 -6.34 -7.20 -6.46
N ILE A 64 -6.54 -8.33 -7.15
CA ILE A 64 -5.47 -9.14 -7.74
C ILE A 64 -4.72 -8.33 -8.80
N TYR A 65 -5.45 -7.66 -9.70
CA TYR A 65 -4.86 -6.82 -10.74
C TYR A 65 -4.09 -5.64 -10.13
N GLY A 66 -4.63 -5.00 -9.11
CA GLY A 66 -3.98 -3.93 -8.36
C GLY A 66 -2.65 -4.37 -7.75
N LEU A 67 -2.61 -5.53 -7.08
CA LEU A 67 -1.38 -6.08 -6.51
C LEU A 67 -0.36 -6.44 -7.60
N ALA A 68 -0.79 -7.10 -8.67
CA ALA A 68 0.09 -7.49 -9.76
C ALA A 68 0.67 -6.28 -10.51
N SER A 69 -0.19 -5.31 -10.87
CA SER A 69 0.23 -4.07 -11.55
C SER A 69 1.17 -3.25 -10.69
N GLY A 70 0.93 -3.20 -9.37
CA GLY A 70 1.79 -2.49 -8.47
C GLY A 70 3.15 -3.11 -8.28
N TYR A 71 3.20 -4.40 -8.17
CA TYR A 71 4.48 -5.11 -8.14
C TYR A 71 5.24 -4.93 -9.45
N PHE A 72 4.54 -4.95 -10.59
CA PHE A 72 5.12 -4.67 -11.90
C PHE A 72 5.65 -3.24 -11.98
N LEU A 73 4.84 -2.26 -11.61
CA LEU A 73 5.24 -0.85 -11.56
C LEU A 73 6.43 -0.65 -10.61
N TYR A 74 6.42 -1.25 -9.42
CA TYR A 74 7.57 -1.24 -8.52
C TYR A 74 8.85 -1.72 -9.21
N LYS A 75 8.80 -2.86 -9.94
CA LYS A 75 9.95 -3.36 -10.70
C LYS A 75 10.37 -2.42 -11.84
N VAL A 76 9.39 -1.87 -12.57
CA VAL A 76 9.64 -0.90 -13.63
C VAL A 76 10.25 0.36 -13.04
N MET A 77 9.73 0.83 -11.92
CA MET A 77 10.25 2.00 -11.21
C MET A 77 11.72 1.83 -10.82
N ILE A 78 12.13 0.68 -10.36
CA ILE A 78 13.53 0.40 -10.04
C ILE A 78 14.41 0.33 -11.30
N LYS A 79 13.86 -0.16 -12.42
CA LYS A 79 14.59 -0.30 -13.69
C LYS A 79 14.56 0.97 -14.55
N ALA A 80 13.47 1.70 -14.52
CA ALA A 80 13.29 2.88 -15.35
C ALA A 80 13.94 4.10 -14.69
N LYS A 81 15.04 4.49 -15.21
CA LYS A 81 15.89 5.62 -14.81
C LYS A 81 15.22 7.00 -14.91
N LYS A 82 13.95 7.08 -15.31
CA LYS A 82 13.16 8.32 -15.51
C LYS A 82 11.95 8.40 -14.57
N ILE A 83 12.12 8.07 -13.29
CA ILE A 83 11.02 8.27 -12.37
C ILE A 83 11.12 9.67 -11.81
N ASN A 84 10.13 10.47 -12.16
CA ASN A 84 9.85 11.65 -11.37
C ASN A 84 9.42 11.16 -9.98
N PRO A 85 10.22 11.42 -8.95
CA PRO A 85 9.83 11.04 -7.60
C PRO A 85 8.48 11.68 -7.30
N MET A 86 7.62 10.93 -6.62
CA MET A 86 6.30 11.41 -6.24
C MET A 86 6.41 12.81 -5.62
N PRO A 87 5.70 13.83 -6.12
CA PRO A 87 5.79 15.18 -5.59
C PRO A 87 5.12 15.24 -4.22
N LEU A 88 5.84 14.80 -3.18
CA LEU A 88 5.38 14.99 -1.81
C LEU A 88 5.45 16.48 -1.47
N ASN A 89 4.37 16.99 -0.91
CA ASN A 89 4.30 18.39 -0.52
C ASN A 89 5.32 18.70 0.58
N ASN A 90 6.27 19.55 0.29
CA ASN A 90 7.34 19.95 1.23
C ASN A 90 6.81 20.62 2.51
N LYS A 91 5.59 21.16 2.50
CA LYS A 91 4.95 21.71 3.70
C LYS A 91 4.51 20.62 4.67
N ILE A 92 4.05 19.47 4.14
CA ILE A 92 3.60 18.33 4.95
C ILE A 92 4.79 17.45 5.33
N PHE A 93 5.77 17.33 4.45
CA PHE A 93 6.95 16.48 4.64
C PHE A 93 8.25 17.31 4.52
N PRO A 94 8.59 18.11 5.54
CA PRO A 94 9.74 19.03 5.46
C PRO A 94 11.09 18.32 5.26
N PHE A 95 11.20 17.04 5.70
CA PHE A 95 12.41 16.25 5.49
C PHE A 95 12.63 15.86 4.02
N TYR A 96 11.57 15.87 3.20
CA TYR A 96 11.63 15.44 1.78
C TYR A 96 12.54 16.35 0.95
N LYS A 97 12.65 17.62 1.31
CA LYS A 97 13.55 18.57 0.65
C LYS A 97 15.04 18.21 0.82
N ASN A 98 15.37 17.56 1.95
CA ASN A 98 16.74 17.31 2.38
C ASN A 98 17.25 15.89 2.09
N ILE A 99 16.42 15.04 1.45
CA ILE A 99 16.81 13.67 1.07
C ILE A 99 17.32 13.62 -0.37
N SER A 100 18.21 12.68 -0.65
CA SER A 100 18.81 12.49 -1.98
C SER A 100 17.75 12.07 -3.02
N PRO A 101 18.00 12.31 -4.32
CA PRO A 101 17.12 11.82 -5.39
C PRO A 101 16.88 10.30 -5.34
N VAL A 102 17.92 9.53 -5.02
CA VAL A 102 17.87 8.06 -4.87
C VAL A 102 16.91 7.67 -3.75
N GLU A 103 16.99 8.34 -2.60
CA GLU A 103 16.10 8.11 -1.48
C GLU A 103 14.65 8.49 -1.76
N ARG A 104 14.42 9.55 -2.55
CA ARG A 104 13.07 9.94 -2.98
C ARG A 104 12.43 8.85 -3.83
N ILE A 105 13.19 8.25 -4.74
CA ILE A 105 12.73 7.13 -5.56
C ILE A 105 12.42 5.92 -4.67
N ALA A 106 13.33 5.57 -3.75
CA ALA A 106 13.12 4.45 -2.84
C ALA A 106 11.89 4.66 -1.94
N LEU A 107 11.71 5.88 -1.41
CA LEU A 107 10.55 6.25 -0.60
C LEU A 107 9.25 6.11 -1.39
N SER A 108 9.23 6.62 -2.63
CA SER A 108 8.07 6.53 -3.52
C SER A 108 7.71 5.08 -3.84
N ALA A 109 8.71 4.23 -4.08
CA ALA A 109 8.52 2.81 -4.34
C ALA A 109 7.89 2.07 -3.15
N TYR A 110 8.39 2.30 -1.94
CA TYR A 110 7.80 1.71 -0.74
C TYR A 110 6.41 2.27 -0.43
N PHE A 111 6.20 3.56 -0.59
CA PHE A 111 4.90 4.18 -0.41
C PHE A 111 3.85 3.54 -1.33
N MET A 112 4.20 3.34 -2.59
CA MET A 112 3.34 2.69 -3.57
C MET A 112 2.99 1.24 -3.16
N LEU A 113 3.97 0.44 -2.74
CA LEU A 113 3.74 -0.93 -2.27
C LEU A 113 2.81 -0.96 -1.04
N THR A 114 3.00 -0.02 -0.11
CA THR A 114 2.15 0.10 1.07
C THR A 114 0.72 0.48 0.70
N MET A 115 0.55 1.47 -0.19
CA MET A 115 -0.76 1.92 -0.65
C MET A 115 -1.54 0.81 -1.36
N MET A 116 -0.87 -0.11 -2.03
CA MET A 116 -1.53 -1.27 -2.65
C MET A 116 -2.13 -2.23 -1.63
N GLY A 117 -1.41 -2.53 -0.55
CA GLY A 117 -1.96 -3.31 0.55
C GLY A 117 -3.20 -2.63 1.15
N VAL A 118 -3.13 -1.32 1.37
CA VAL A 118 -4.26 -0.53 1.89
C VAL A 118 -5.44 -0.53 0.90
N ALA A 119 -5.19 -0.43 -0.40
CA ALA A 119 -6.25 -0.46 -1.41
C ALA A 119 -7.00 -1.80 -1.43
N VAL A 120 -6.29 -2.93 -1.25
CA VAL A 120 -6.93 -4.25 -1.11
C VAL A 120 -7.83 -4.29 0.12
N ALA A 121 -7.39 -3.76 1.25
CA ALA A 121 -8.23 -3.66 2.45
C ALA A 121 -9.46 -2.78 2.22
N ALA A 122 -9.31 -1.66 1.50
CA ALA A 122 -10.43 -0.80 1.13
C ALA A 122 -11.49 -1.53 0.27
N PHE A 123 -11.07 -2.39 -0.66
CA PHE A 123 -12.00 -3.24 -1.40
C PHE A 123 -12.76 -4.21 -0.47
N GLY A 124 -12.06 -4.76 0.54
CA GLY A 124 -12.69 -5.57 1.58
C GLY A 124 -13.73 -4.79 2.38
N LEU A 125 -13.44 -3.54 2.75
CA LEU A 125 -14.42 -2.66 3.41
C LEU A 125 -15.66 -2.44 2.55
N VAL A 126 -15.47 -2.12 1.26
CA VAL A 126 -16.58 -1.92 0.33
C VAL A 126 -17.41 -3.21 0.20
N ALA A 127 -16.77 -4.37 0.04
CA ALA A 127 -17.46 -5.66 -0.03
C ALA A 127 -18.29 -5.94 1.24
N GLY A 128 -17.70 -5.65 2.43
CA GLY A 128 -18.41 -5.80 3.71
C GLY A 128 -19.64 -4.89 3.84
N MET A 129 -19.51 -3.64 3.39
CA MET A 129 -20.61 -2.67 3.39
C MET A 129 -21.75 -3.04 2.43
N LEU A 130 -21.46 -3.76 1.34
CA LEU A 130 -22.45 -4.22 0.38
C LEU A 130 -23.33 -5.38 0.90
N GLY A 131 -23.03 -5.91 2.07
CA GLY A 131 -23.92 -6.85 2.75
C GLY A 131 -23.59 -8.32 2.59
N ASP A 132 -22.45 -8.66 1.96
CA ASP A 132 -22.02 -10.06 1.78
C ASP A 132 -21.39 -10.67 3.06
N GLY A 133 -21.40 -9.92 4.16
CA GLY A 133 -20.95 -10.38 5.45
C GLY A 133 -19.42 -10.52 5.57
N TRP A 134 -18.96 -10.81 6.79
CA TRP A 134 -17.56 -10.93 7.14
C TRP A 134 -16.81 -12.03 6.37
N GLN A 135 -17.51 -13.08 5.93
CA GLN A 135 -16.90 -14.22 5.21
C GLN A 135 -16.24 -13.81 3.88
N ILE A 136 -16.81 -12.82 3.19
CA ILE A 136 -16.26 -12.30 1.93
C ILE A 136 -15.21 -11.23 2.21
N THR A 137 -15.38 -10.47 3.26
CA THR A 137 -14.52 -9.37 3.65
C THR A 137 -13.17 -9.84 4.19
N VAL A 138 -13.16 -10.89 5.02
CA VAL A 138 -11.95 -11.43 5.67
C VAL A 138 -10.83 -11.76 4.69
N PRO A 139 -11.06 -12.46 3.56
CA PRO A 139 -9.99 -12.73 2.60
C PRO A 139 -9.26 -11.49 2.10
N PHE A 140 -9.95 -10.36 1.89
CA PHE A 140 -9.31 -9.11 1.47
C PHE A 140 -8.38 -8.57 2.54
N PHE A 141 -8.79 -8.58 3.81
CA PHE A 141 -7.95 -8.13 4.91
C PHE A 141 -6.74 -9.05 5.12
N VAL A 142 -6.92 -10.36 5.03
CA VAL A 142 -5.82 -11.32 5.12
C VAL A 142 -4.81 -11.10 3.99
N VAL A 143 -5.26 -10.93 2.75
CA VAL A 143 -4.38 -10.64 1.61
C VAL A 143 -3.69 -9.29 1.78
N ALA A 144 -4.40 -8.26 2.25
CA ALA A 144 -3.84 -6.94 2.52
C ALA A 144 -2.73 -7.01 3.59
N GLU A 145 -2.97 -7.70 4.70
CA GLU A 145 -1.99 -7.87 5.78
C GLU A 145 -0.76 -8.65 5.31
N ILE A 146 -0.97 -9.76 4.59
CA ILE A 146 0.13 -10.54 4.01
C ILE A 146 0.97 -9.66 3.08
N ALA A 147 0.32 -8.87 2.21
CA ALA A 147 1.02 -7.96 1.30
C ALA A 147 1.81 -6.89 2.07
N LEU A 148 1.25 -6.33 3.13
CA LEU A 148 1.93 -5.35 3.98
C LEU A 148 3.12 -5.99 4.74
N ILE A 149 2.94 -7.17 5.33
CA ILE A 149 4.01 -7.86 6.06
C ILE A 149 5.17 -8.26 5.12
N ILE A 150 4.87 -8.83 3.95
CA ILE A 150 5.88 -9.20 2.96
C ILE A 150 6.68 -7.99 2.48
N ASN A 151 6.01 -6.85 2.30
CA ASN A 151 6.64 -5.62 1.82
C ASN A 151 7.17 -4.73 2.96
N PHE A 152 7.22 -5.23 4.19
CA PHE A 152 7.69 -4.46 5.35
C PHE A 152 9.12 -3.92 5.12
N PRO A 153 9.35 -2.60 5.29
CA PRO A 153 10.63 -1.97 5.05
C PRO A 153 11.62 -2.33 6.18
N THR A 154 12.50 -3.30 5.91
CA THR A 154 13.64 -3.60 6.78
C THR A 154 14.85 -2.77 6.36
N GLN A 155 15.77 -2.51 7.30
CA GLN A 155 16.99 -1.74 7.00
C GLN A 155 17.83 -2.39 5.90
N LYS A 156 17.93 -3.72 5.90
CA LYS A 156 18.63 -4.48 4.87
C LYS A 156 17.99 -4.28 3.48
N ARG A 157 16.67 -4.40 3.38
CA ARG A 157 15.95 -4.18 2.11
C ARG A 157 16.06 -2.74 1.64
N TRP A 158 15.99 -1.78 2.56
CA TRP A 158 16.17 -0.36 2.26
C TRP A 158 17.53 -0.09 1.65
N GLN A 159 18.61 -0.56 2.29
CA GLN A 159 19.98 -0.41 1.78
C GLN A 159 20.18 -1.09 0.43
N GLN A 160 19.65 -2.31 0.25
CA GLN A 160 19.71 -3.02 -1.03
C GLN A 160 18.98 -2.27 -2.16
N LEU A 161 17.85 -1.64 -1.84
CA LEU A 161 17.10 -0.83 -2.80
C LEU A 161 17.88 0.42 -3.19
N LEU A 162 18.46 1.14 -2.22
CA LEU A 162 19.30 2.31 -2.49
C LEU A 162 20.52 1.95 -3.36
N ALA A 163 21.19 0.83 -3.04
CA ALA A 163 22.32 0.34 -3.84
C ALA A 163 21.92 0.08 -5.30
N LYS A 164 20.83 -0.66 -5.52
CA LYS A 164 20.31 -0.96 -6.86
C LYS A 164 19.96 0.30 -7.67
N ILE A 165 19.35 1.31 -7.02
CA ILE A 165 19.00 2.57 -7.68
C ILE A 165 20.28 3.35 -8.02
N SER A 166 21.28 3.39 -7.11
CA SER A 166 22.55 4.11 -7.35
C SER A 166 23.39 3.46 -8.45
N GLU A 167 23.54 2.13 -8.45
CA GLU A 167 24.24 1.39 -9.52
C GLU A 167 23.62 1.66 -10.89
N SER A 168 22.29 1.66 -10.95
CA SER A 168 21.59 1.98 -12.18
C SER A 168 21.78 3.43 -12.63
N SER A 169 22.07 4.37 -11.73
CA SER A 169 22.36 5.77 -12.03
C SER A 169 23.79 5.96 -12.60
N ASN A 170 24.78 5.23 -12.08
CA ASN A 170 26.17 5.34 -12.50
C ASN A 170 26.47 4.67 -13.85
N ALA A 171 25.68 3.69 -14.24
CA ALA A 171 25.85 2.99 -15.53
C ALA A 171 25.40 3.81 -16.77
N GLN A 172 25.04 5.10 -16.59
CA GLN A 172 24.56 6.01 -17.65
C GLN A 172 25.43 7.26 -17.86
N GLN A 173 26.46 7.43 -17.03
CA GLN A 173 27.51 8.42 -17.27
C GLN A 173 28.66 7.82 -18.07
#